data_fd05e79b85a665d73113f2d892608c64
#
_entry.id   fd05e79b85a665d73113f2d892608c64
#
_cell.length_a   1.000
_cell.length_b   1.000
_cell.length_c   1.000
_cell.angle_alpha   90.00
_cell.angle_beta   90.00
_cell.angle_gamma   90.00
#
_symmetry.space_group_name_H-M   'P 1'
#
loop_
_entity.id
_entity.type
_entity.pdbx_description
1 polymer ?
#
loop_
_entity_poly.entity_id
_entity_poly.type
_entity_poly.pdbx_seq_one_letter_code
_entity_poly.pdbx_strand_id
1 'polypeptide(L)'
;QGGKGMDRNGQFFCDPARGAGTGQADVTAARFFTDSAPILERYWAWKAGLGWIGKNTNLIIPGKGSFFFLGEIVTTLEADHYDTPQKNRCGSCSRCLEACPTGALEGPCHLNARKCLSYLTIENCGEIPAEQAVRLGSRLYGCDTCQEVCPWNRFARPTRIEAFRPKPALLSLRKEDLKVFSREEYNRIFAKSAVKRAKYEGLIRNIHNLKD
;
A
#
# COMPACT_ATOMS: atom_id res chain seq x y z
N GLN A 1 21.26 23.64 2.19
CA GLN A 1 20.43 23.07 1.10
C GLN A 1 21.12 21.78 0.66
N GLY A 2 20.79 20.65 1.30
CA GLY A 2 21.31 19.33 0.96
C GLY A 2 20.56 18.74 -0.24
N GLY A 3 21.29 18.40 -1.32
CA GLY A 3 20.72 17.76 -2.49
C GLY A 3 20.23 16.36 -2.15
N LYS A 4 18.94 16.11 -2.35
CA LYS A 4 18.33 14.78 -2.28
C LYS A 4 18.65 14.07 -3.58
N GLY A 5 19.50 13.03 -3.52
CA GLY A 5 19.78 12.13 -4.62
C GLY A 5 18.89 10.88 -4.51
N MET A 6 18.29 10.45 -5.61
CA MET A 6 17.63 9.16 -5.75
C MET A 6 18.48 8.33 -6.69
N ASP A 7 18.85 7.10 -6.31
CA ASP A 7 19.56 6.20 -7.20
C ASP A 7 18.62 5.61 -8.28
N ARG A 8 19.21 4.86 -9.24
CA ARG A 8 18.46 4.24 -10.34
C ARG A 8 17.43 3.21 -9.89
N ASN A 9 17.45 2.80 -8.61
CA ASN A 9 16.56 1.82 -7.99
C ASN A 9 15.50 2.47 -7.10
N GLY A 10 15.40 3.82 -7.08
CA GLY A 10 14.42 4.54 -6.27
C GLY A 10 14.79 4.66 -4.78
N GLN A 11 16.03 4.38 -4.41
CA GLN A 11 16.50 4.52 -3.03
C GLN A 11 16.96 5.96 -2.76
N PHE A 12 16.46 6.54 -1.68
CA PHE A 12 16.96 7.84 -1.19
C PHE A 12 18.20 7.62 -0.34
N PHE A 13 19.30 8.27 -0.72
CA PHE A 13 20.48 8.37 0.11
C PHE A 13 20.58 9.77 0.74
N CYS A 14 20.67 9.82 2.06
CA CYS A 14 21.30 10.96 2.71
C CYS A 14 22.81 10.72 2.67
N ASP A 15 23.54 11.50 1.90
CA ASP A 15 25.01 11.48 1.91
C ASP A 15 25.48 12.14 3.21
N PRO A 16 26.06 11.40 4.16
CA PRO A 16 26.52 11.96 5.43
C PRO A 16 27.83 12.77 5.30
N ALA A 17 28.44 12.81 4.10
CA ALA A 17 29.78 13.40 3.90
C ALA A 17 29.80 14.91 3.67
N ARG A 18 28.68 15.66 3.77
CA ARG A 18 28.65 17.12 3.61
C ARG A 18 28.36 17.86 4.90
N GLY A 19 29.17 17.63 5.90
CA GLY A 19 29.20 18.39 7.16
C GLY A 19 30.54 18.20 7.81
N ALA A 20 31.60 18.77 7.23
CA ALA A 20 32.95 18.70 7.79
C ALA A 20 33.05 19.57 9.03
N GLY A 21 32.77 19.00 10.20
CA GLY A 21 33.26 19.41 11.48
C GLY A 21 34.29 18.39 11.94
N THR A 22 35.51 18.79 12.23
CA THR A 22 36.64 17.98 12.73
C THR A 22 36.38 17.51 14.17
N GLY A 23 35.61 16.45 14.28
CA GLY A 23 35.43 15.63 15.47
C GLY A 23 35.01 14.25 14.92
N GLN A 24 35.59 13.16 15.45
CA GLN A 24 35.17 11.80 15.18
C GLN A 24 33.71 11.63 15.66
N ALA A 25 32.78 12.07 14.83
CA ALA A 25 31.38 11.78 15.04
C ALA A 25 31.14 10.36 14.53
N ASP A 26 30.58 9.48 15.36
CA ASP A 26 30.03 8.19 14.96
C ASP A 26 29.15 8.39 13.75
N VAL A 27 29.56 7.85 12.59
CA VAL A 27 28.82 7.98 11.34
C VAL A 27 27.57 7.12 11.45
N THR A 28 26.47 7.73 11.83
CA THR A 28 25.18 7.06 11.85
C THR A 28 24.76 6.72 10.42
N ALA A 29 24.71 5.44 10.09
CA ALA A 29 24.15 4.97 8.84
C ALA A 29 22.63 4.78 8.98
N ALA A 30 21.88 5.22 7.97
CA ALA A 30 20.44 4.98 7.90
C ALA A 30 20.00 4.62 6.48
N ARG A 31 19.07 3.66 6.37
CA ARG A 31 18.39 3.29 5.12
C ARG A 31 16.89 3.37 5.30
N PHE A 32 16.22 3.90 4.28
CA PHE A 32 14.78 4.08 4.25
C PHE A 32 14.15 3.10 3.29
N PHE A 33 13.05 2.46 3.72
CA PHE A 33 12.30 1.51 2.90
C PHE A 33 10.81 1.88 2.95
N THR A 34 10.12 1.67 1.85
CA THR A 34 8.66 1.70 1.77
C THR A 34 8.26 0.85 0.57
N ASP A 35 7.79 -0.37 0.81
CA ASP A 35 7.47 -1.39 -0.21
C ASP A 35 8.59 -1.60 -1.28
N SER A 36 9.83 -1.30 -0.91
CA SER A 36 11.00 -1.33 -1.80
C SER A 36 12.01 -2.44 -1.48
N ALA A 37 11.76 -3.22 -0.43
CA ALA A 37 12.58 -4.34 0.02
C ALA A 37 11.70 -5.45 0.62
N PRO A 38 12.20 -6.70 0.75
CA PRO A 38 11.46 -7.80 1.36
C PRO A 38 11.41 -7.66 2.89
N ILE A 39 10.89 -6.54 3.37
CA ILE A 39 10.69 -6.24 4.79
C ILE A 39 9.22 -6.53 5.14
N LEU A 40 9.00 -7.15 6.30
CA LEU A 40 7.67 -7.39 6.83
C LEU A 40 7.15 -6.13 7.54
N GLU A 41 6.86 -5.08 6.78
CA GLU A 41 6.52 -3.72 7.26
C GLU A 41 5.41 -3.74 8.32
N ARG A 42 4.32 -4.46 8.09
CA ARG A 42 3.21 -4.57 9.05
C ARG A 42 3.62 -5.26 10.35
N TYR A 43 4.50 -6.26 10.26
CA TYR A 43 5.03 -6.95 11.45
C TYR A 43 5.89 -6.00 12.28
N TRP A 44 6.81 -5.28 11.65
CA TRP A 44 7.68 -4.35 12.35
C TRP A 44 6.91 -3.16 12.92
N ALA A 45 5.91 -2.63 12.20
CA ALA A 45 5.02 -1.60 12.70
C ALA A 45 4.21 -2.05 13.94
N TRP A 46 3.71 -3.31 13.93
CA TRP A 46 3.10 -3.91 15.10
C TRP A 46 4.10 -4.10 16.25
N LYS A 47 5.28 -4.61 15.93
CA LYS A 47 6.36 -4.84 16.92
C LYS A 47 6.79 -3.53 17.57
N ALA A 48 6.83 -2.44 16.82
CA ALA A 48 7.10 -1.08 17.28
C ALA A 48 5.90 -0.39 17.97
N GLY A 49 4.86 -1.12 18.33
CA GLY A 49 3.76 -0.58 19.12
C GLY A 49 2.80 0.37 18.40
N LEU A 50 2.94 0.57 17.06
CA LEU A 50 2.08 1.52 16.32
C LEU A 50 0.60 1.13 16.33
N GLY A 51 0.31 -0.17 16.36
CA GLY A 51 -1.04 -0.69 16.33
C GLY A 51 -1.07 -2.20 16.44
N TRP A 52 -2.14 -2.83 15.94
CA TRP A 52 -2.25 -4.30 15.89
C TRP A 52 -2.59 -4.77 14.49
N ILE A 53 -2.26 -6.02 14.18
CA ILE A 53 -2.68 -6.66 12.94
C ILE A 53 -4.15 -7.08 13.09
N GLY A 54 -5.02 -6.46 12.28
CA GLY A 54 -6.44 -6.76 12.25
C GLY A 54 -6.77 -8.11 11.60
N LYS A 55 -8.01 -8.60 11.78
CA LYS A 55 -8.48 -9.82 11.13
C LYS A 55 -8.38 -9.76 9.60
N ASN A 56 -8.40 -8.56 9.02
CA ASN A 56 -8.19 -8.30 7.59
C ASN A 56 -6.71 -8.22 7.19
N THR A 57 -5.79 -8.61 8.05
CA THR A 57 -4.33 -8.59 7.86
C THR A 57 -3.68 -7.21 7.75
N ASN A 58 -4.43 -6.13 7.83
CA ASN A 58 -3.89 -4.77 7.84
C ASN A 58 -3.46 -4.33 9.25
N LEU A 59 -2.48 -3.43 9.30
CA LEU A 59 -2.17 -2.72 10.54
C LEU A 59 -3.29 -1.73 10.85
N ILE A 60 -3.83 -1.79 12.06
CA ILE A 60 -4.84 -0.84 12.55
C ILE A 60 -4.20 0.00 13.65
N ILE A 61 -4.14 1.31 13.44
CA ILE A 61 -3.56 2.27 14.39
C ILE A 61 -4.71 2.85 15.22
N PRO A 62 -4.66 2.78 16.58
CA PRO A 62 -5.71 3.31 17.46
C PRO A 62 -6.01 4.78 17.15
N GLY A 63 -7.28 5.11 17.01
CA GLY A 63 -7.74 6.48 16.73
C GLY A 63 -7.40 7.03 15.34
N LYS A 64 -6.84 6.19 14.45
CA LYS A 64 -6.44 6.61 13.09
C LYS A 64 -6.91 5.66 11.98
N GLY A 65 -7.18 4.37 12.28
CA GLY A 65 -7.61 3.37 11.32
C GLY A 65 -6.46 2.64 10.62
N SER A 66 -6.66 2.21 9.38
CA SER A 66 -5.70 1.38 8.61
C SER A 66 -5.27 1.96 7.26
N PHE A 67 -5.77 3.14 6.87
CA PHE A 67 -5.39 3.78 5.61
C PHE A 67 -4.06 4.54 5.75
N PHE A 68 -2.95 3.77 5.82
CA PHE A 68 -1.59 4.30 5.93
C PHE A 68 -0.65 3.59 4.97
N PHE A 69 0.30 4.33 4.44
CA PHE A 69 1.53 3.77 3.91
C PHE A 69 2.53 3.63 5.04
N LEU A 70 3.22 2.51 5.07
CA LEU A 70 4.27 2.23 6.05
C LEU A 70 5.63 2.56 5.45
N GLY A 71 6.56 2.93 6.31
CA GLY A 71 7.95 3.12 5.95
C GLY A 71 8.82 2.77 7.13
N GLU A 72 9.99 2.21 6.87
CA GLU A 72 10.96 1.80 7.86
C GLU A 72 12.25 2.56 7.69
N ILE A 73 12.89 2.81 8.81
CA ILE A 73 14.25 3.33 8.88
C ILE A 73 15.09 2.28 9.59
N VAL A 74 15.99 1.65 8.84
CA VAL A 74 17.03 0.79 9.43
C VAL A 74 18.25 1.66 9.71
N THR A 75 18.69 1.71 10.96
CA THR A 75 19.77 2.62 11.38
C THR A 75 20.71 1.93 12.37
N THR A 76 21.91 2.45 12.46
CA THR A 76 22.89 2.09 13.49
C THR A 76 22.76 2.91 14.77
N LEU A 77 21.79 3.84 14.83
CA LEU A 77 21.47 4.53 16.08
C LEU A 77 20.96 3.55 17.13
N GLU A 78 21.50 3.64 18.32
CA GLU A 78 20.95 2.95 19.48
C GLU A 78 19.66 3.62 19.90
N ALA A 79 18.67 2.81 20.28
CA ALA A 79 17.42 3.28 20.85
C ALA A 79 17.48 3.14 22.38
N ASP A 80 17.11 4.19 23.07
CA ASP A 80 17.01 4.24 24.53
C ASP A 80 15.69 3.65 25.06
N HIS A 81 14.69 3.54 24.17
CA HIS A 81 13.37 2.99 24.49
C HIS A 81 12.77 2.22 23.33
N TYR A 82 12.04 1.14 23.64
CA TYR A 82 11.27 0.33 22.69
C TYR A 82 9.82 0.22 23.16
N ASP A 83 8.89 0.61 22.29
CA ASP A 83 7.48 0.39 22.53
C ASP A 83 7.10 -1.09 22.50
N THR A 84 5.99 -1.43 23.14
CA THR A 84 5.49 -2.81 23.20
C THR A 84 4.39 -3.04 22.18
N PRO A 85 4.31 -4.24 21.57
CA PRO A 85 3.26 -4.61 20.63
C PRO A 85 1.87 -4.44 21.24
N GLN A 86 0.95 -3.83 20.47
CA GLN A 86 -0.41 -3.64 20.93
C GLN A 86 -1.24 -4.92 20.83
N LYS A 87 -2.13 -5.13 21.80
CA LYS A 87 -3.09 -6.22 21.79
C LYS A 87 -4.11 -6.03 20.68
N ASN A 88 -4.57 -7.13 20.07
CA ASN A 88 -5.63 -7.11 19.07
C ASN A 88 -6.95 -6.62 19.69
N ARG A 89 -7.59 -5.65 19.03
CA ARG A 89 -8.85 -5.05 19.49
C ARG A 89 -10.02 -5.31 18.51
N CYS A 90 -9.91 -6.30 17.63
CA CYS A 90 -10.99 -6.69 16.73
C CYS A 90 -12.16 -7.36 17.48
N GLY A 91 -11.89 -7.99 18.63
CA GLY A 91 -12.91 -8.66 19.43
C GLY A 91 -13.71 -9.69 18.61
N SER A 92 -15.03 -9.72 18.78
CA SER A 92 -15.95 -10.59 18.04
C SER A 92 -16.29 -10.09 16.62
N CYS A 93 -15.87 -8.89 16.22
CA CYS A 93 -16.20 -8.32 14.92
C CYS A 93 -15.65 -9.18 13.75
N SER A 94 -16.51 -9.46 12.76
CA SER A 94 -16.21 -10.27 11.55
C SER A 94 -16.46 -9.53 10.23
N ARG A 95 -16.85 -8.24 10.28
CA ARG A 95 -17.27 -7.44 9.11
C ARG A 95 -16.36 -7.56 7.90
N CYS A 96 -15.03 -7.52 8.10
CA CYS A 96 -14.08 -7.61 7.01
C CYS A 96 -14.03 -9.00 6.36
N LEU A 97 -14.25 -10.06 7.14
CA LEU A 97 -14.32 -11.45 6.65
C LEU A 97 -15.58 -11.64 5.81
N GLU A 98 -16.72 -11.19 6.32
CA GLU A 98 -18.04 -11.31 5.69
C GLU A 98 -18.15 -10.46 4.40
N ALA A 99 -17.57 -9.27 4.42
CA ALA A 99 -17.63 -8.34 3.29
C ALA A 99 -16.64 -8.65 2.16
N CYS A 100 -15.70 -9.59 2.35
CA CYS A 100 -14.71 -9.90 1.33
C CYS A 100 -15.39 -10.46 0.06
N PRO A 101 -15.30 -9.77 -1.11
CA PRO A 101 -16.09 -10.15 -2.29
C PRO A 101 -15.81 -11.56 -2.79
N THR A 102 -14.59 -12.05 -2.56
CA THR A 102 -14.11 -13.35 -3.05
C THR A 102 -13.87 -14.37 -1.93
N GLY A 103 -14.17 -14.01 -0.67
CA GLY A 103 -13.84 -14.87 0.47
C GLY A 103 -12.33 -15.08 0.64
N ALA A 104 -11.51 -14.15 0.15
CA ALA A 104 -10.04 -14.24 0.26
C ALA A 104 -9.55 -14.20 1.71
N LEU A 105 -10.32 -13.59 2.62
CA LEU A 105 -10.09 -13.65 4.07
C LEU A 105 -10.72 -14.93 4.61
N GLU A 106 -9.96 -16.01 4.63
CA GLU A 106 -10.43 -17.36 5.02
C GLU A 106 -10.54 -17.55 6.53
N GLY A 107 -10.11 -16.56 7.30
CA GLY A 107 -10.19 -16.52 8.76
C GLY A 107 -9.46 -15.30 9.33
N PRO A 108 -9.49 -15.12 10.65
CA PRO A 108 -8.78 -14.03 11.31
C PRO A 108 -7.27 -14.06 10.97
N CYS A 109 -6.75 -12.97 10.40
CA CYS A 109 -5.36 -12.84 9.99
C CYS A 109 -4.90 -13.90 8.95
N HIS A 110 -5.83 -14.53 8.26
CA HIS A 110 -5.53 -15.50 7.21
C HIS A 110 -6.06 -15.03 5.86
N LEU A 111 -5.16 -14.61 4.99
CA LEU A 111 -5.45 -14.13 3.64
C LEU A 111 -4.93 -15.09 2.59
N ASN A 112 -5.82 -15.60 1.75
CA ASN A 112 -5.47 -16.26 0.50
C ASN A 112 -5.26 -15.20 -0.59
N ALA A 113 -4.01 -14.83 -0.84
CA ALA A 113 -3.67 -13.78 -1.81
C ALA A 113 -4.20 -14.11 -3.23
N ARG A 114 -4.22 -15.39 -3.63
CA ARG A 114 -4.68 -15.83 -4.96
C ARG A 114 -6.17 -15.56 -5.21
N LYS A 115 -6.95 -15.36 -4.15
CA LYS A 115 -8.37 -14.95 -4.22
C LYS A 115 -8.55 -13.44 -4.05
N CYS A 116 -7.56 -12.73 -3.49
CA CYS A 116 -7.67 -11.31 -3.16
C CYS A 116 -7.71 -10.44 -4.41
N LEU A 117 -8.77 -9.64 -4.58
CA LEU A 117 -8.91 -8.74 -5.73
C LEU A 117 -7.79 -7.71 -5.80
N SER A 118 -7.26 -7.25 -4.66
CA SER A 118 -6.10 -6.35 -4.66
C SER A 118 -4.89 -7.02 -5.29
N TYR A 119 -4.56 -8.25 -4.88
CA TYR A 119 -3.48 -9.01 -5.49
C TYR A 119 -3.72 -9.28 -6.97
N LEU A 120 -4.92 -9.72 -7.32
CA LEU A 120 -5.27 -10.09 -8.71
C LEU A 120 -5.20 -8.90 -9.67
N THR A 121 -5.55 -7.70 -9.22
CA THR A 121 -5.55 -6.50 -10.06
C THR A 121 -4.20 -5.78 -10.12
N ILE A 122 -3.31 -6.01 -9.15
CA ILE A 122 -2.03 -5.31 -9.01
C ILE A 122 -0.83 -6.21 -9.34
N GLU A 123 -0.74 -7.37 -8.69
CA GLU A 123 0.47 -8.21 -8.67
C GLU A 123 0.38 -9.40 -9.64
N ASN A 124 -0.80 -9.90 -9.89
CA ASN A 124 -0.99 -11.06 -10.76
C ASN A 124 -0.64 -10.73 -12.21
N CYS A 125 0.29 -11.49 -12.80
CA CYS A 125 0.72 -11.32 -14.20
C CYS A 125 -0.11 -12.16 -15.19
N GLY A 126 -0.85 -13.18 -14.70
CA GLY A 126 -1.70 -14.04 -15.51
C GLY A 126 -3.15 -13.56 -15.61
N GLU A 127 -4.00 -14.37 -16.23
CA GLU A 127 -5.44 -14.12 -16.27
C GLU A 127 -6.04 -14.07 -14.86
N ILE A 128 -7.14 -13.33 -14.72
CA ILE A 128 -7.95 -13.36 -13.50
C ILE A 128 -8.92 -14.53 -13.64
N PRO A 129 -8.92 -15.50 -12.71
CA PRO A 129 -9.84 -16.61 -12.80
C PRO A 129 -11.30 -16.15 -12.86
N ALA A 130 -12.13 -16.79 -13.69
CA ALA A 130 -13.49 -16.35 -13.98
C ALA A 130 -14.36 -16.15 -12.73
N GLU A 131 -14.19 -17.00 -11.73
CA GLU A 131 -14.88 -16.88 -10.44
C GLU A 131 -14.58 -15.56 -9.73
N GLN A 132 -13.31 -15.10 -9.75
CA GLN A 132 -12.92 -13.84 -9.15
C GLN A 132 -13.22 -12.65 -10.07
N ALA A 133 -13.12 -12.82 -11.38
CA ALA A 133 -13.42 -11.78 -12.37
C ALA A 133 -14.86 -11.26 -12.23
N VAL A 134 -15.83 -12.15 -12.01
CA VAL A 134 -17.23 -11.75 -11.78
C VAL A 134 -17.44 -10.94 -10.49
N ARG A 135 -16.49 -10.99 -9.57
CA ARG A 135 -16.51 -10.27 -8.29
C ARG A 135 -15.76 -8.92 -8.32
N LEU A 136 -15.09 -8.61 -9.44
CA LEU A 136 -14.39 -7.31 -9.59
C LEU A 136 -15.37 -6.14 -9.47
N GLY A 137 -16.57 -6.24 -10.06
CA GLY A 137 -17.48 -5.11 -10.18
C GLY A 137 -16.81 -3.96 -10.94
N SER A 138 -16.79 -2.76 -10.37
CA SER A 138 -16.15 -1.57 -10.96
C SER A 138 -14.68 -1.37 -10.52
N ARG A 139 -14.06 -2.35 -9.87
CA ARG A 139 -12.69 -2.22 -9.32
C ARG A 139 -11.66 -2.43 -10.41
N LEU A 140 -11.08 -1.33 -10.87
CA LEU A 140 -10.04 -1.35 -11.89
C LEU A 140 -8.66 -1.71 -11.33
N TYR A 141 -8.35 -1.27 -10.12
CA TYR A 141 -7.05 -1.39 -9.47
C TYR A 141 -7.19 -1.37 -7.96
N GLY A 142 -6.77 -2.44 -7.29
CA GLY A 142 -6.90 -2.57 -5.84
C GLY A 142 -8.29 -2.96 -5.36
N CYS A 143 -8.42 -3.18 -4.06
CA CYS A 143 -9.67 -3.47 -3.37
C CYS A 143 -9.54 -3.12 -1.89
N ASP A 144 -10.31 -2.15 -1.44
CA ASP A 144 -10.29 -1.67 -0.05
C ASP A 144 -11.50 -2.12 0.78
N THR A 145 -12.36 -3.01 0.23
CA THR A 145 -13.62 -3.42 0.89
C THR A 145 -13.42 -3.83 2.35
N CYS A 146 -12.39 -4.60 2.66
CA CYS A 146 -12.11 -5.05 4.03
C CYS A 146 -11.65 -3.91 4.96
N GLN A 147 -11.13 -2.81 4.41
CA GLN A 147 -10.78 -1.60 5.16
C GLN A 147 -12.00 -0.69 5.31
N GLU A 148 -12.78 -0.50 4.25
CA GLU A 148 -13.97 0.36 4.23
C GLU A 148 -15.02 -0.06 5.27
N VAL A 149 -15.26 -1.39 5.42
CA VAL A 149 -16.22 -1.92 6.40
C VAL A 149 -15.66 -1.96 7.83
N CYS A 150 -14.36 -1.71 8.00
CA CYS A 150 -13.74 -1.79 9.33
C CYS A 150 -14.18 -0.63 10.22
N PRO A 151 -14.79 -0.90 11.39
CA PRO A 151 -15.29 0.17 12.26
C PRO A 151 -14.17 1.07 12.82
N TRP A 152 -12.93 0.63 12.80
CA TRP A 152 -11.78 1.44 13.20
C TRP A 152 -11.44 2.53 12.18
N ASN A 153 -11.86 2.39 10.93
CA ASN A 153 -11.63 3.39 9.88
C ASN A 153 -12.58 4.59 9.97
N ARG A 154 -13.57 4.59 10.89
CA ARG A 154 -14.32 5.81 11.23
C ARG A 154 -13.44 6.95 11.75
N PHE A 155 -12.23 6.63 12.20
CA PHE A 155 -11.25 7.61 12.68
C PHE A 155 -10.29 8.08 11.58
N ALA A 156 -10.34 7.47 10.38
CA ALA A 156 -9.48 7.86 9.28
C ALA A 156 -9.77 9.31 8.86
N ARG A 157 -8.71 10.03 8.54
CA ARG A 157 -8.79 11.43 8.09
C ARG A 157 -8.17 11.56 6.70
N PRO A 158 -8.68 12.43 5.85
CA PRO A 158 -8.06 12.72 4.56
C PRO A 158 -6.59 13.13 4.72
N THR A 159 -5.76 12.67 3.79
CA THR A 159 -4.34 13.05 3.80
C THR A 159 -4.15 14.54 3.52
N ARG A 160 -3.13 15.14 4.14
CA ARG A 160 -2.66 16.49 3.84
C ARG A 160 -1.48 16.51 2.86
N ILE A 161 -1.00 15.33 2.48
CA ILE A 161 0.15 15.20 1.57
C ILE A 161 -0.34 15.38 0.14
N GLU A 162 0.09 16.46 -0.50
CA GLU A 162 -0.32 16.84 -1.86
C GLU A 162 0.00 15.73 -2.88
N ALA A 163 1.15 15.05 -2.74
CA ALA A 163 1.56 13.98 -3.64
C ALA A 163 0.60 12.76 -3.64
N PHE A 164 -0.27 12.62 -2.64
CA PHE A 164 -1.27 11.55 -2.56
C PHE A 164 -2.63 11.97 -3.14
N ARG A 165 -2.78 13.21 -3.56
CA ARG A 165 -4.00 13.64 -4.24
C ARG A 165 -4.10 13.04 -5.63
N PRO A 166 -5.29 12.60 -6.06
CA PRO A 166 -5.48 12.08 -7.40
C PRO A 166 -5.23 13.17 -8.44
N LYS A 167 -4.55 12.80 -9.53
CA LYS A 167 -4.33 13.74 -10.65
C LYS A 167 -5.65 14.07 -11.33
N PRO A 168 -5.87 15.31 -11.78
CA PRO A 168 -7.09 15.68 -12.52
C PRO A 168 -7.40 14.79 -13.72
N ALA A 169 -6.36 14.40 -14.48
CA ALA A 169 -6.49 13.47 -15.60
C ALA A 169 -7.03 12.08 -15.21
N LEU A 170 -6.80 11.63 -13.97
CA LEU A 170 -7.37 10.38 -13.47
C LEU A 170 -8.86 10.57 -13.12
N LEU A 171 -9.20 11.70 -12.50
CA LEU A 171 -10.57 11.99 -12.09
C LEU A 171 -11.51 12.25 -13.27
N SER A 172 -10.96 12.65 -14.43
CA SER A 172 -11.74 12.89 -15.66
C SER A 172 -11.96 11.63 -16.50
N LEU A 173 -11.28 10.51 -16.21
CA LEU A 173 -11.46 9.25 -16.93
C LEU A 173 -12.89 8.71 -16.73
N ARG A 174 -13.56 8.44 -17.83
CA ARG A 174 -14.87 7.77 -17.87
C ARG A 174 -14.69 6.31 -18.28
N LYS A 175 -15.70 5.50 -18.04
CA LYS A 175 -15.70 4.09 -18.41
C LYS A 175 -15.54 3.89 -19.93
N GLU A 176 -16.13 4.76 -20.72
CA GLU A 176 -16.04 4.77 -22.18
C GLU A 176 -14.59 4.98 -22.66
N ASP A 177 -13.85 5.87 -21.99
CA ASP A 177 -12.45 6.16 -22.33
C ASP A 177 -11.56 4.92 -22.09
N LEU A 178 -11.92 4.08 -21.14
CA LEU A 178 -11.19 2.84 -20.85
C LEU A 178 -11.28 1.80 -21.97
N LYS A 179 -12.36 1.83 -22.79
CA LYS A 179 -12.52 0.88 -23.90
C LYS A 179 -11.51 1.07 -25.02
N VAL A 180 -11.00 2.29 -25.17
CA VAL A 180 -10.00 2.68 -26.20
C VAL A 180 -8.69 3.15 -25.59
N PHE A 181 -8.40 2.72 -24.36
CA PHE A 181 -7.29 3.20 -23.55
C PHE A 181 -5.93 2.78 -24.13
N SER A 182 -5.19 3.73 -24.65
CA SER A 182 -3.91 3.48 -25.30
C SER A 182 -2.73 3.39 -24.32
N ARG A 183 -1.63 2.81 -24.78
CA ARG A 183 -0.37 2.75 -24.02
C ARG A 183 0.21 4.16 -23.78
N GLU A 184 0.01 5.07 -24.71
CA GLU A 184 0.44 6.46 -24.59
C GLU A 184 -0.31 7.17 -23.48
N GLU A 185 -1.65 7.01 -23.43
CA GLU A 185 -2.49 7.55 -22.36
C GLU A 185 -2.13 6.96 -21.00
N TYR A 186 -1.92 5.64 -20.94
CA TYR A 186 -1.44 4.98 -19.72
C TYR A 186 -0.13 5.60 -19.24
N ASN A 187 0.83 5.79 -20.13
CA ASN A 187 2.13 6.37 -19.76
C ASN A 187 2.01 7.82 -19.28
N ARG A 188 1.13 8.59 -19.90
CA ARG A 188 0.87 9.99 -19.55
C ARG A 188 0.15 10.12 -18.21
N ILE A 189 -0.95 9.40 -18.02
CA ILE A 189 -1.81 9.52 -16.83
C ILE A 189 -1.14 8.92 -15.61
N PHE A 190 -0.57 7.74 -15.76
CA PHE A 190 0.04 6.99 -14.64
C PHE A 190 1.55 7.19 -14.49
N ALA A 191 2.11 8.24 -15.11
CA ALA A 191 3.51 8.62 -14.85
C ALA A 191 3.74 8.84 -13.34
N LYS A 192 4.76 8.16 -12.79
CA LYS A 192 5.11 8.19 -11.34
C LYS A 192 3.94 7.78 -10.41
N SER A 193 3.05 6.93 -10.88
CA SER A 193 1.94 6.39 -10.10
C SER A 193 2.19 4.93 -9.73
N ALA A 194 1.68 4.49 -8.58
CA ALA A 194 1.68 3.09 -8.15
C ALA A 194 0.95 2.15 -9.13
N VAL A 195 0.03 2.66 -9.95
CA VAL A 195 -0.66 1.90 -11.01
C VAL A 195 0.31 1.28 -12.03
N LYS A 196 1.50 1.86 -12.18
CA LYS A 196 2.59 1.28 -12.99
C LYS A 196 3.03 -0.12 -12.55
N ARG A 197 2.72 -0.53 -11.32
CA ARG A 197 3.04 -1.86 -10.79
C ARG A 197 2.29 -2.97 -11.55
N ALA A 198 1.02 -2.74 -11.90
CA ALA A 198 0.24 -3.67 -12.73
C ALA A 198 0.70 -3.75 -14.19
N LYS A 199 1.54 -2.81 -14.65
CA LYS A 199 1.90 -2.58 -16.05
C LYS A 199 0.68 -2.26 -16.91
N TYR A 200 0.91 -1.92 -18.18
CA TYR A 200 -0.17 -1.64 -19.12
C TYR A 200 -1.04 -2.88 -19.37
N GLU A 201 -0.40 -4.02 -19.59
CA GLU A 201 -1.08 -5.30 -19.88
C GLU A 201 -2.01 -5.73 -18.74
N GLY A 202 -1.55 -5.61 -17.48
CA GLY A 202 -2.36 -5.93 -16.32
C GLY A 202 -3.55 -4.98 -16.17
N LEU A 203 -3.37 -3.68 -16.45
CA LEU A 203 -4.46 -2.73 -16.41
C LEU A 203 -5.50 -3.00 -17.50
N ILE A 204 -5.08 -3.26 -18.75
CA ILE A 204 -5.97 -3.63 -19.85
C ILE A 204 -6.73 -4.91 -19.54
N ARG A 205 -6.06 -5.95 -19.03
CA ARG A 205 -6.73 -7.17 -18.53
C ARG A 205 -7.81 -6.83 -17.50
N ASN A 206 -7.52 -5.95 -16.55
CA ASN A 206 -8.50 -5.56 -15.54
C ASN A 206 -9.68 -4.82 -16.18
N ILE A 207 -9.44 -3.92 -17.15
CA ILE A 207 -10.48 -3.20 -17.89
C ILE A 207 -11.44 -4.20 -18.59
N HIS A 208 -10.89 -5.22 -19.28
CA HIS A 208 -11.70 -6.21 -19.97
C HIS A 208 -12.56 -7.07 -19.02
N ASN A 209 -12.20 -7.14 -17.75
CA ASN A 209 -12.95 -7.85 -16.71
C ASN A 209 -13.94 -6.97 -15.94
N LEU A 210 -13.98 -5.63 -16.19
CA LEU A 210 -15.00 -4.77 -15.60
C LEU A 210 -16.37 -5.10 -16.13
N LYS A 211 -17.35 -5.19 -15.25
CA LYS A 211 -18.74 -5.33 -15.64
C LYS A 211 -19.35 -3.98 -16.02
N ASP A 212 -20.27 -3.98 -16.94
CA ASP A 212 -21.10 -2.84 -17.31
C ASP A 212 -21.99 -2.34 -16.17
#